data_b73059488e2b79c41e132bbae25bd4b7
#
_entry.id   b73059488e2b79c41e132bbae25bd4b7
#
_cell.length_a   1.000
_cell.length_b   1.000
_cell.length_c   1.000
_cell.angle_alpha   90.00
_cell.angle_beta   90.00
_cell.angle_gamma   90.00
#
_symmetry.space_group_name_H-M   'P 1'
#
loop_
_entity.id
_entity.type
_entity.pdbx_description
1 polymer ?
#
loop_
_entity_poly.entity_id
_entity_poly.type
_entity_poly.pdbx_seq_one_letter_code
_entity_poly.pdbx_strand_id
1 'polypeptide(L)'
;MGRPRAWSWTISPGLLSLTLVLQSWAPSSHAEGVGRWESKLEACVLLQGLVDWPLQAQRQSCGRLRLEQNLEGLLTVRLITPSGSQRFGSQNLVFGGTLAPGQRPMRCGSDGQCKPRWPMRLEVSTVATNLALEESLAPTIPLARLAKGSCLLERQALQCQARDQDGQVWEAKARF
;
A
#
# COMPACT_ATOMS: atom_id res chain seq x y z
N MET A 1 -74.87 -9.50 62.09
CA MET A 1 -73.65 -9.62 62.89
C MET A 1 -72.65 -10.46 62.03
N GLY A 2 -71.85 -9.83 61.27
CA GLY A 2 -70.86 -10.49 60.35
C GLY A 2 -69.51 -9.85 60.62
N ARG A 3 -68.53 -10.69 60.95
CA ARG A 3 -67.16 -10.26 61.23
C ARG A 3 -66.39 -10.11 59.89
N PRO A 4 -65.55 -9.11 59.70
CA PRO A 4 -64.75 -9.00 58.53
C PRO A 4 -63.53 -9.91 58.64
N ARG A 5 -63.18 -10.59 57.50
CA ARG A 5 -61.98 -11.40 57.29
C ARG A 5 -60.81 -10.50 56.98
N ALA A 6 -59.76 -10.61 57.76
CA ALA A 6 -58.49 -9.96 57.51
C ALA A 6 -57.76 -10.75 56.36
N TRP A 7 -57.39 -10.04 55.32
CA TRP A 7 -56.49 -10.56 54.24
C TRP A 7 -55.06 -10.19 54.64
N SER A 8 -54.27 -11.22 54.86
CA SER A 8 -52.84 -11.08 55.04
C SER A 8 -52.15 -11.11 53.65
N TRP A 9 -51.49 -10.03 53.35
CA TRP A 9 -50.64 -9.90 52.17
C TRP A 9 -49.26 -10.45 52.52
N THR A 10 -48.88 -11.59 51.93
CA THR A 10 -47.52 -12.09 51.98
C THR A 10 -46.70 -11.38 50.89
N ILE A 11 -45.77 -10.55 51.31
CA ILE A 11 -44.78 -9.92 50.43
C ILE A 11 -43.70 -10.96 50.12
N SER A 12 -43.64 -11.42 48.86
CA SER A 12 -42.57 -12.26 48.39
C SER A 12 -41.34 -11.40 48.08
N PRO A 13 -40.14 -11.71 48.61
CA PRO A 13 -38.92 -11.00 48.23
C PRO A 13 -38.52 -11.42 46.83
N GLY A 14 -38.72 -10.50 45.87
CA GLY A 14 -38.24 -10.67 44.50
C GLY A 14 -36.72 -10.68 44.48
N LEU A 15 -36.16 -11.79 44.03
CA LEU A 15 -34.75 -11.94 43.68
C LEU A 15 -34.42 -10.99 42.52
N LEU A 16 -33.72 -9.89 42.83
CA LEU A 16 -33.08 -9.03 41.87
C LEU A 16 -31.91 -9.81 41.19
N SER A 17 -32.20 -10.43 40.08
CA SER A 17 -31.16 -11.01 39.19
C SER A 17 -30.36 -9.87 38.58
N LEU A 18 -29.19 -9.63 39.17
CA LEU A 18 -28.18 -8.74 38.58
C LEU A 18 -27.58 -9.43 37.35
N THR A 19 -28.14 -9.16 36.18
CA THR A 19 -27.53 -9.58 34.91
C THR A 19 -26.29 -8.72 34.68
N LEU A 20 -25.12 -9.27 35.00
CA LEU A 20 -23.84 -8.72 34.57
C LEU A 20 -23.78 -8.80 33.02
N VAL A 21 -24.03 -7.67 32.36
CA VAL A 21 -23.74 -7.48 30.95
C VAL A 21 -22.21 -7.44 30.80
N LEU A 22 -21.60 -8.58 30.56
CA LEU A 22 -20.22 -8.67 30.07
C LEU A 22 -20.18 -8.01 28.69
N GLN A 23 -19.87 -6.71 28.65
CA GLN A 23 -19.49 -6.04 27.41
C GLN A 23 -18.21 -6.69 26.92
N SER A 24 -18.36 -7.63 25.99
CA SER A 24 -17.25 -8.17 25.21
C SER A 24 -16.66 -7.01 24.40
N TRP A 25 -15.57 -6.46 24.89
CA TRP A 25 -14.71 -5.59 24.08
C TRP A 25 -14.09 -6.50 23.04
N ALA A 26 -14.77 -6.66 21.90
CA ALA A 26 -14.15 -7.24 20.72
C ALA A 26 -12.98 -6.32 20.37
N PRO A 27 -11.73 -6.81 20.38
CA PRO A 27 -10.63 -6.02 19.87
C PRO A 27 -11.00 -5.71 18.42
N SER A 28 -11.06 -4.42 18.08
CA SER A 28 -11.21 -3.98 16.71
C SER A 28 -10.09 -4.65 15.93
N SER A 29 -10.42 -5.64 15.10
CA SER A 29 -9.50 -6.25 14.15
C SER A 29 -9.18 -5.20 13.09
N HIS A 30 -8.33 -4.24 13.45
CA HIS A 30 -7.72 -3.40 12.44
C HIS A 30 -6.94 -4.34 11.53
N ALA A 31 -7.21 -4.29 10.24
CA ALA A 31 -6.45 -5.04 9.25
C ALA A 31 -4.98 -4.59 9.35
N GLU A 32 -4.22 -5.26 10.22
CA GLU A 32 -2.79 -5.04 10.31
C GLU A 32 -2.23 -5.27 8.91
N GLY A 33 -1.55 -4.28 8.39
CA GLY A 33 -0.83 -4.46 7.15
C GLY A 33 -1.41 -3.77 5.92
N VAL A 34 -2.49 -3.00 6.02
CA VAL A 34 -3.01 -2.21 4.89
C VAL A 34 -2.75 -0.73 5.11
N GLY A 35 -2.16 -0.07 4.11
CA GLY A 35 -1.93 1.38 4.17
C GLY A 35 -0.76 1.83 3.31
N ARG A 36 -0.31 3.07 3.53
CA ARG A 36 0.71 3.71 2.71
C ARG A 36 1.75 4.48 3.53
N TRP A 37 2.91 4.63 2.91
CA TRP A 37 3.97 5.52 3.35
C TRP A 37 4.45 6.35 2.16
N GLU A 38 4.76 7.62 2.37
CA GLU A 38 5.25 8.52 1.33
C GLU A 38 6.47 9.29 1.79
N SER A 39 7.37 9.59 0.83
CA SER A 39 8.50 10.49 1.00
C SER A 39 8.72 11.35 -0.23
N LYS A 40 9.22 12.56 -0.02
CA LYS A 40 9.82 13.36 -1.07
C LYS A 40 11.17 12.75 -1.44
N LEU A 41 11.55 12.87 -2.69
CA LEU A 41 12.83 12.39 -3.20
C LEU A 41 13.80 13.57 -3.38
N GLU A 42 15.01 13.39 -2.86
CA GLU A 42 16.13 14.33 -3.10
C GLU A 42 16.74 14.15 -4.50
N ALA A 43 16.81 12.87 -4.91
CA ALA A 43 17.28 12.51 -6.24
C ALA A 43 16.53 11.27 -6.74
N CYS A 44 16.16 11.28 -8.02
CA CYS A 44 15.48 10.15 -8.64
C CYS A 44 15.79 10.08 -10.13
N VAL A 45 16.12 8.88 -10.58
CA VAL A 45 16.32 8.55 -12.00
C VAL A 45 15.51 7.31 -12.32
N LEU A 46 14.65 7.42 -13.32
CA LEU A 46 13.93 6.32 -13.94
C LEU A 46 14.53 6.07 -15.32
N LEU A 47 14.77 4.81 -15.64
CA LEU A 47 15.19 4.36 -16.95
C LEU A 47 14.18 3.34 -17.48
N GLN A 48 13.79 3.51 -18.73
CA GLN A 48 12.95 2.57 -19.46
C GLN A 48 13.55 2.37 -20.86
N GLY A 49 13.70 1.14 -21.28
CA GLY A 49 14.27 0.81 -22.59
C GLY A 49 14.17 -0.67 -22.91
N LEU A 50 14.63 -1.03 -24.09
CA LEU A 50 14.80 -2.42 -24.50
C LEU A 50 16.23 -2.88 -24.21
N VAL A 51 16.40 -4.15 -23.85
CA VAL A 51 17.72 -4.74 -23.53
C VAL A 51 18.71 -4.56 -24.68
N ASP A 52 18.25 -4.74 -25.92
CA ASP A 52 19.08 -4.71 -27.10
C ASP A 52 19.31 -3.29 -27.65
N TRP A 53 18.69 -2.25 -27.06
CA TRP A 53 18.78 -0.86 -27.50
C TRP A 53 19.01 0.11 -26.35
N PRO A 54 20.16 0.04 -25.66
CA PRO A 54 20.43 0.88 -24.49
C PRO A 54 20.49 2.37 -24.81
N LEU A 55 20.75 2.75 -26.06
CA LEU A 55 20.82 4.16 -26.51
C LEU A 55 19.45 4.86 -26.55
N GLN A 56 18.34 4.13 -26.50
CA GLN A 56 16.98 4.69 -26.47
C GLN A 56 16.35 4.63 -25.06
N ALA A 57 17.14 4.37 -24.03
CA ALA A 57 16.63 4.39 -22.68
C ALA A 57 16.11 5.79 -22.35
N GLN A 58 14.82 5.92 -22.18
CA GLN A 58 14.18 7.15 -21.75
C GLN A 58 14.52 7.39 -20.29
N ARG A 59 15.23 8.49 -20.01
CA ARG A 59 15.56 8.91 -18.65
C ARG A 59 14.56 9.95 -18.16
N GLN A 60 13.98 9.71 -16.99
CA GLN A 60 13.03 10.62 -16.35
C GLN A 60 13.44 10.88 -14.91
N SER A 61 13.03 12.03 -14.38
CA SER A 61 13.16 12.35 -12.96
C SER A 61 11.83 12.09 -12.24
N CYS A 62 11.89 11.78 -10.96
CA CYS A 62 10.72 11.68 -10.09
C CYS A 62 10.94 12.47 -8.80
N GLY A 63 9.84 12.92 -8.17
CA GLY A 63 9.91 13.79 -7.00
C GLY A 63 9.30 13.20 -5.74
N ARG A 64 8.59 12.08 -5.86
CA ARG A 64 7.92 11.43 -4.72
C ARG A 64 7.95 9.92 -4.86
N LEU A 65 8.18 9.27 -3.72
CA LEU A 65 8.03 7.82 -3.55
C LEU A 65 6.80 7.55 -2.68
N ARG A 66 5.97 6.60 -3.11
CA ARG A 66 4.88 6.06 -2.32
C ARG A 66 5.02 4.54 -2.25
N LEU A 67 4.95 4.00 -1.05
CA LEU A 67 4.83 2.57 -0.78
C LEU A 67 3.39 2.30 -0.36
N GLU A 68 2.74 1.33 -0.99
CA GLU A 68 1.38 0.92 -0.66
C GLU A 68 1.37 -0.57 -0.36
N GLN A 69 0.83 -0.94 0.78
CA GLN A 69 0.65 -2.31 1.20
C GLN A 69 -0.85 -2.59 1.28
N ASN A 70 -1.37 -3.37 0.34
CA ASN A 70 -2.80 -3.62 0.21
C ASN A 70 -3.24 -4.89 0.95
N LEU A 71 -2.35 -5.88 1.01
CA LEU A 71 -2.51 -7.12 1.73
C LEU A 71 -1.17 -7.44 2.40
N GLU A 72 -1.20 -8.32 3.39
CA GLU A 72 0.01 -8.79 4.04
C GLU A 72 0.94 -9.43 3.00
N GLY A 73 2.16 -8.87 2.89
CA GLY A 73 3.16 -9.33 1.93
C GLY A 73 3.04 -8.77 0.51
N LEU A 74 1.94 -8.12 0.12
CA LEU A 74 1.84 -7.44 -1.17
C LEU A 74 2.25 -5.97 -1.03
N LEU A 75 3.25 -5.57 -1.77
CA LEU A 75 3.80 -4.22 -1.75
C LEU A 75 3.83 -3.61 -3.16
N THR A 76 3.43 -2.36 -3.24
CA THR A 76 3.54 -1.52 -4.43
C THR A 76 4.51 -0.38 -4.17
N VAL A 77 5.49 -0.22 -5.03
CA VAL A 77 6.46 0.88 -5.06
C VAL A 77 6.10 1.80 -6.20
N ARG A 78 5.60 2.98 -5.90
CA ARG A 78 5.18 3.98 -6.89
C ARG A 78 6.12 5.18 -6.88
N LEU A 79 6.71 5.47 -8.03
CA LEU A 79 7.55 6.63 -8.28
C LEU A 79 6.77 7.64 -9.09
N ILE A 80 6.58 8.83 -8.55
CA ILE A 80 5.70 9.87 -9.09
C ILE A 80 6.54 11.02 -9.60
N THR A 81 6.37 11.36 -10.88
CA THR A 81 7.02 12.54 -11.47
C THR A 81 6.25 13.82 -11.10
N PRO A 82 6.93 14.96 -10.95
CA PRO A 82 6.27 16.23 -10.70
C PRO A 82 5.32 16.61 -11.85
N SER A 83 4.16 17.12 -11.52
CA SER A 83 3.11 17.50 -12.50
C SER A 83 3.46 18.70 -13.39
N GLY A 84 4.61 19.35 -13.19
CA GLY A 84 4.95 20.62 -13.83
C GLY A 84 5.65 20.52 -15.19
N SER A 85 6.07 19.36 -15.63
CA SER A 85 6.91 19.20 -16.82
C SER A 85 6.19 18.65 -18.06
N GLN A 86 4.94 18.23 -17.95
CA GLN A 86 4.24 17.64 -19.09
C GLN A 86 2.76 18.05 -19.16
N ARG A 87 2.27 18.29 -20.36
CA ARG A 87 0.89 18.67 -20.69
C ARG A 87 -0.17 17.62 -20.29
N PHE A 88 0.21 16.45 -19.82
CA PHE A 88 -0.64 15.26 -19.68
C PHE A 88 -0.70 14.67 -18.26
N GLY A 89 -0.40 15.44 -17.23
CA GLY A 89 -0.53 14.98 -15.83
C GLY A 89 0.73 14.31 -15.28
N SER A 90 0.64 13.76 -14.06
CA SER A 90 1.75 13.09 -13.40
C SER A 90 2.00 11.72 -14.02
N GLN A 91 3.23 11.46 -14.46
CA GLN A 91 3.64 10.12 -14.86
C GLN A 91 4.03 9.31 -13.64
N ASN A 92 3.69 8.04 -13.66
CA ASN A 92 4.00 7.12 -12.58
C ASN A 92 4.67 5.88 -13.15
N LEU A 93 5.74 5.44 -12.49
CA LEU A 93 6.30 4.11 -12.65
C LEU A 93 6.01 3.32 -11.37
N VAL A 94 5.41 2.17 -11.53
CA VAL A 94 4.93 1.34 -10.41
C VAL A 94 5.52 -0.05 -10.52
N PHE A 95 6.20 -0.50 -9.46
CA PHE A 95 6.63 -1.89 -9.31
C PHE A 95 5.71 -2.54 -8.28
N GLY A 96 5.04 -3.61 -8.66
CA GLY A 96 4.19 -4.41 -7.79
C GLY A 96 4.72 -5.82 -7.60
N GLY A 97 4.56 -6.37 -6.40
CA GLY A 97 5.02 -7.71 -6.11
C GLY A 97 4.84 -8.12 -4.66
N THR A 98 5.56 -9.15 -4.25
CA THR A 98 5.54 -9.68 -2.89
C THR A 98 6.83 -9.35 -2.15
N LEU A 99 6.73 -9.16 -0.85
CA LEU A 99 7.93 -9.09 -0.01
C LEU A 99 8.72 -10.39 -0.12
N ALA A 100 10.04 -10.28 -0.25
CA ALA A 100 10.91 -11.44 -0.31
C ALA A 100 10.78 -12.30 0.97
N PRO A 101 11.04 -13.62 0.90
CA PRO A 101 10.96 -14.50 2.06
C PRO A 101 11.74 -13.97 3.26
N GLY A 102 11.14 -14.04 4.44
CA GLY A 102 11.73 -13.54 5.69
C GLY A 102 11.63 -12.04 5.91
N GLN A 103 11.13 -11.28 4.94
CA GLN A 103 10.86 -9.86 5.12
C GLN A 103 9.58 -9.64 5.94
N ARG A 104 9.56 -8.53 6.68
CA ARG A 104 8.39 -8.16 7.47
C ARG A 104 7.59 -7.07 6.76
N PRO A 105 6.26 -7.16 6.75
CA PRO A 105 5.40 -6.11 6.20
C PRO A 105 5.59 -4.78 6.94
N MET A 106 5.19 -3.68 6.32
CA MET A 106 5.15 -2.38 6.97
C MET A 106 4.21 -2.42 8.18
N ARG A 107 4.51 -1.63 9.20
CA ARG A 107 3.61 -1.43 10.34
C ARG A 107 2.65 -0.30 10.00
N CYS A 108 1.38 -0.60 9.81
CA CYS A 108 0.35 0.38 9.49
C CYS A 108 -0.54 0.65 10.72
N GLY A 109 -0.90 1.92 10.91
CA GLY A 109 -1.89 2.32 11.91
C GLY A 109 -3.31 2.21 11.37
N SER A 110 -4.29 2.42 12.23
CA SER A 110 -5.72 2.45 11.86
C SER A 110 -6.08 3.61 10.92
N ASP A 111 -5.22 4.62 10.87
CA ASP A 111 -5.31 5.77 9.97
C ASP A 111 -4.77 5.48 8.55
N GLY A 112 -4.32 4.26 8.30
CA GLY A 112 -3.72 3.84 7.05
C GLY A 112 -2.30 4.39 6.81
N GLN A 113 -1.68 5.05 7.81
CA GLN A 113 -0.29 5.46 7.70
C GLN A 113 0.63 4.32 8.12
N CYS A 114 1.62 4.04 7.29
CA CYS A 114 2.54 2.94 7.51
C CYS A 114 3.95 3.43 7.85
N LYS A 115 4.68 2.61 8.57
CA LYS A 115 6.11 2.78 8.85
C LYS A 115 6.87 1.60 8.23
N PRO A 116 7.73 1.85 7.22
CA PRO A 116 8.57 0.81 6.63
C PRO A 116 9.52 0.19 7.66
N ARG A 117 9.83 -1.09 7.49
CA ARG A 117 10.82 -1.83 8.30
C ARG A 117 12.05 -2.10 7.45
N TRP A 118 12.93 -1.11 7.42
CA TRP A 118 14.15 -1.17 6.61
C TRP A 118 15.17 -2.23 7.09
N PRO A 119 15.93 -2.85 6.18
CA PRO A 119 15.73 -2.85 4.72
C PRO A 119 14.53 -3.71 4.32
N MET A 120 13.88 -3.35 3.19
CA MET A 120 12.80 -4.11 2.60
C MET A 120 13.23 -4.60 1.22
N ARG A 121 12.90 -5.85 0.90
CA ARG A 121 13.14 -6.44 -0.42
C ARG A 121 11.81 -6.88 -1.02
N LEU A 122 11.58 -6.46 -2.26
CA LEU A 122 10.39 -6.81 -3.03
C LEU A 122 10.80 -7.69 -4.20
N GLU A 123 10.12 -8.81 -4.38
CA GLU A 123 10.16 -9.60 -5.60
C GLU A 123 9.09 -9.06 -6.54
N VAL A 124 9.53 -8.41 -7.62
CA VAL A 124 8.64 -7.76 -8.58
C VAL A 124 8.01 -8.81 -9.48
N SER A 125 6.69 -8.76 -9.60
CA SER A 125 5.88 -9.57 -10.51
C SER A 125 5.17 -8.76 -11.59
N THR A 126 5.02 -7.45 -11.38
CA THR A 126 4.34 -6.54 -12.31
C THR A 126 5.03 -5.18 -12.34
N VAL A 127 5.01 -4.57 -13.52
CA VAL A 127 5.34 -3.15 -13.70
C VAL A 127 4.17 -2.46 -14.37
N ALA A 128 3.75 -1.31 -13.85
CA ALA A 128 2.76 -0.47 -14.48
C ALA A 128 3.32 0.93 -14.73
N THR A 129 2.98 1.47 -15.88
CA THR A 129 3.35 2.84 -16.25
C THR A 129 2.17 3.51 -16.93
N ASN A 130 1.93 4.76 -16.61
CA ASN A 130 1.02 5.66 -17.34
C ASN A 130 1.82 6.69 -18.12
N LEU A 131 2.81 6.22 -18.87
CA LEU A 131 3.47 7.05 -19.86
C LEU A 131 2.43 7.44 -20.91
N ALA A 132 2.16 8.73 -21.06
CA ALA A 132 1.43 9.22 -22.20
C ALA A 132 2.31 8.98 -23.44
N LEU A 133 1.92 8.05 -24.28
CA LEU A 133 2.40 8.01 -25.67
C LEU A 133 1.89 9.32 -26.31
N GLU A 134 2.77 10.01 -27.01
CA GLU A 134 2.62 11.40 -27.48
C GLU A 134 1.36 11.71 -28.33
N GLU A 135 0.57 10.73 -28.72
CA GLU A 135 -0.57 10.89 -29.63
C GLU A 135 -1.95 10.55 -29.05
N SER A 136 -2.06 10.16 -27.79
CA SER A 136 -3.36 9.79 -27.21
C SER A 136 -3.95 10.95 -26.43
N LEU A 137 -5.04 11.52 -26.93
CA LEU A 137 -5.88 12.54 -26.26
C LEU A 137 -6.71 11.96 -25.08
N ALA A 138 -6.64 10.66 -24.81
CA ALA A 138 -7.34 10.03 -23.72
C ALA A 138 -6.45 9.96 -22.47
N PRO A 139 -7.02 10.12 -21.25
CA PRO A 139 -6.29 9.84 -20.03
C PRO A 139 -5.80 8.40 -20.08
N THR A 140 -4.48 8.24 -20.11
CA THR A 140 -3.86 6.92 -20.29
C THR A 140 -4.20 6.02 -19.12
N ILE A 141 -4.90 4.94 -19.41
CA ILE A 141 -5.08 3.83 -18.47
C ILE A 141 -3.69 3.28 -18.17
N PRO A 142 -3.33 3.10 -16.89
CA PRO A 142 -2.03 2.51 -16.56
C PRO A 142 -1.86 1.17 -17.26
N LEU A 143 -0.85 1.06 -18.10
CA LEU A 143 -0.52 -0.19 -18.75
C LEU A 143 0.30 -1.04 -17.78
N ALA A 144 -0.31 -2.10 -17.26
CA ALA A 144 0.37 -3.07 -16.41
C ALA A 144 0.89 -4.24 -17.26
N ARG A 145 2.15 -4.64 -17.00
CA ARG A 145 2.83 -5.78 -17.64
C ARG A 145 3.35 -6.74 -16.59
N LEU A 146 3.30 -8.03 -16.89
CA LEU A 146 4.01 -9.02 -16.10
C LEU A 146 5.50 -8.83 -16.31
N ALA A 147 6.24 -8.72 -15.22
CA ALA A 147 7.67 -8.51 -15.24
C ALA A 147 8.32 -9.25 -14.07
N LYS A 148 9.58 -9.63 -14.23
CA LYS A 148 10.38 -10.24 -13.16
C LYS A 148 11.50 -9.29 -12.77
N GLY A 149 11.72 -9.15 -11.46
CA GLY A 149 12.75 -8.27 -10.97
C GLY A 149 12.75 -8.14 -9.47
N SER A 150 13.38 -7.11 -8.96
CA SER A 150 13.45 -6.85 -7.52
C SER A 150 13.54 -5.37 -7.22
N CYS A 151 13.09 -4.99 -6.03
CA CYS A 151 13.40 -3.71 -5.41
C CYS A 151 14.13 -3.94 -4.09
N LEU A 152 15.16 -3.16 -3.86
CA LEU A 152 15.80 -2.99 -2.55
C LEU A 152 15.47 -1.58 -2.04
N LEU A 153 14.83 -1.54 -0.89
CA LEU A 153 14.46 -0.30 -0.21
C LEU A 153 15.25 -0.23 1.09
N GLU A 154 16.08 0.77 1.21
CA GLU A 154 16.86 1.08 2.38
C GLU A 154 16.32 2.35 3.04
N ARG A 155 16.88 2.72 4.18
CA ARG A 155 16.36 3.87 4.95
C ARG A 155 16.36 5.19 4.17
N GLN A 156 17.29 5.36 3.24
CA GLN A 156 17.49 6.59 2.47
C GLN A 156 17.64 6.35 0.97
N ALA A 157 17.49 5.12 0.51
CA ALA A 157 17.72 4.76 -0.87
C ALA A 157 16.72 3.71 -1.37
N LEU A 158 16.42 3.79 -2.65
CA LEU A 158 15.66 2.81 -3.40
C LEU A 158 16.44 2.42 -4.66
N GLN A 159 16.47 1.14 -4.92
CA GLN A 159 16.88 0.60 -6.21
C GLN A 159 15.89 -0.47 -6.64
N CYS A 160 15.25 -0.27 -7.80
CA CYS A 160 14.38 -1.25 -8.46
C CYS A 160 14.90 -1.57 -9.84
N GLN A 161 14.72 -2.82 -10.24
CA GLN A 161 14.92 -3.28 -11.60
C GLN A 161 13.90 -4.36 -11.94
N ALA A 162 13.38 -4.35 -13.14
CA ALA A 162 12.47 -5.37 -13.64
C ALA A 162 12.56 -5.49 -15.16
N ARG A 163 12.22 -6.68 -15.68
CA ARG A 163 12.20 -6.98 -17.10
C ARG A 163 10.96 -7.82 -17.42
N ASP A 164 10.29 -7.51 -18.53
CA ASP A 164 9.20 -8.34 -19.05
C ASP A 164 9.70 -9.40 -20.06
N GLN A 165 8.77 -10.17 -20.58
CA GLN A 165 9.06 -11.22 -21.56
C GLN A 165 9.48 -10.67 -22.94
N ASP A 166 9.06 -9.45 -23.26
CA ASP A 166 9.37 -8.78 -24.53
C ASP A 166 10.74 -8.07 -24.50
N GLY A 167 11.49 -8.20 -23.40
CA GLY A 167 12.80 -7.58 -23.23
C GLY A 167 12.75 -6.12 -22.81
N GLN A 168 11.58 -5.59 -22.48
CA GLN A 168 11.45 -4.27 -21.90
C GLN A 168 12.04 -4.26 -20.49
N VAL A 169 12.88 -3.27 -20.20
CA VAL A 169 13.56 -3.10 -18.91
C VAL A 169 13.11 -1.80 -18.26
N TRP A 170 12.91 -1.86 -16.96
CA TRP A 170 12.66 -0.69 -16.10
C TRP A 170 13.66 -0.68 -14.94
N GLU A 171 14.28 0.44 -14.74
CA GLU A 171 15.13 0.69 -13.58
C GLU A 171 14.72 1.97 -12.88
N ALA A 172 14.84 1.96 -11.55
CA ALA A 172 14.64 3.14 -10.74
C ALA A 172 15.70 3.21 -9.66
N LYS A 173 16.31 4.39 -9.50
CA LYS A 173 17.22 4.69 -8.41
C LYS A 173 16.80 6.01 -7.77
N ALA A 174 16.62 6.01 -6.44
CA ALA A 174 16.21 7.22 -5.74
C ALA A 174 16.90 7.34 -4.37
N ARG A 175 17.00 8.60 -3.88
CA ARG A 175 17.38 8.95 -2.50
C ARG A 175 16.28 9.79 -1.88
N PHE A 176 16.00 9.59 -0.59
CA PHE A 176 14.96 10.28 0.16
C PHE A 176 15.32 10.44 1.64
#